data_ba11b95c2972559e5cf4b4d54e3205fe
#
_entry.id   ba11b95c2972559e5cf4b4d54e3205fe
#
_cell.length_a   1.000
_cell.length_b   1.000
_cell.length_c   1.000
_cell.angle_alpha   90.00
_cell.angle_beta   90.00
_cell.angle_gamma   90.00
#
_symmetry.space_group_name_H-M   'P 1'
#
loop_
_entity.id
_entity.type
_entity.pdbx_description
1 polymer ?
#
loop_
_entity_poly.entity_id
_entity_poly.type
_entity_poly.pdbx_seq_one_letter_code
_entity_poly.pdbx_strand_id
1 'polypeptide(L)'
;ICIMKQILFIFSLVVGWLTSCTAPQQQSSEYFTPTDKNDLRAPAYPLVTIDPYTSGWSFDDELYQGQTLHWTGKAFPLLGVLRVDGENYRFMGKESLPLRSILPTAALEKWDASYTMKKPVGNWNATDYNDASWTKGKAAFGTPEMQHLSTVWKEPDIWVRRTFDLKEDLSEKDIYLLYSHDDVFQLYINGKEVLSTGYVWKNDVVLELTDEVKATLKPGKNVIAAHCHNTTGGAYLDFGLSEKQPNSTFFDRVAKQTSVTVMPTQTYYTFECGPVQLDVVFTAPLLMDDLDLMTRPVNYLSY
;
A
#
# COMPACT_ATOMS: atom_id res chain seq x y z
N ILE A 1 90.90 25.54 -38.77
CA ILE A 1 90.45 24.17 -38.40
C ILE A 1 89.23 24.36 -37.54
N CYS A 2 88.08 24.25 -38.13
CA CYS A 2 86.80 24.44 -37.41
C CYS A 2 86.01 23.14 -37.60
N ILE A 3 85.78 22.44 -36.50
CA ILE A 3 84.98 21.19 -36.52
C ILE A 3 83.55 21.61 -36.16
N MET A 4 82.72 21.58 -37.17
CA MET A 4 81.25 21.74 -37.00
C MET A 4 80.65 20.44 -36.49
N LYS A 5 80.15 20.44 -35.27
CA LYS A 5 79.34 19.37 -34.75
C LYS A 5 77.89 19.53 -35.29
N GLN A 6 77.45 18.63 -36.08
CA GLN A 6 76.04 18.49 -36.44
C GLN A 6 75.22 17.90 -35.28
N ILE A 7 74.32 18.69 -34.75
CA ILE A 7 73.34 18.22 -33.77
C ILE A 7 72.15 17.73 -34.56
N LEU A 8 71.96 16.40 -34.55
CA LEU A 8 70.82 15.74 -35.13
C LEU A 8 69.61 15.89 -34.16
N PHE A 9 68.64 16.73 -34.50
CA PHE A 9 67.39 16.83 -33.78
C PHE A 9 66.50 15.66 -34.21
N ILE A 10 66.39 14.64 -33.37
CA ILE A 10 65.38 13.59 -33.52
C ILE A 10 64.09 14.16 -32.98
N PHE A 11 63.17 14.56 -33.85
CA PHE A 11 61.80 14.89 -33.51
C PHE A 11 61.07 13.54 -33.30
N SER A 12 61.00 13.09 -32.04
CA SER A 12 60.09 12.00 -31.68
C SER A 12 58.64 12.49 -31.76
N LEU A 13 57.97 12.15 -32.83
CA LEU A 13 56.52 12.28 -32.93
C LEU A 13 55.85 11.31 -31.93
N VAL A 14 55.58 11.80 -30.74
CA VAL A 14 54.67 11.10 -29.82
C VAL A 14 53.25 11.29 -30.37
N VAL A 15 52.81 10.36 -31.19
CA VAL A 15 51.41 10.22 -31.54
C VAL A 15 50.71 9.71 -30.30
N GLY A 16 50.20 10.64 -29.48
CA GLY A 16 49.30 10.31 -28.39
C GLY A 16 48.05 9.68 -28.95
N TRP A 17 47.92 8.39 -28.76
CA TRP A 17 46.65 7.71 -28.91
C TRP A 17 45.73 8.22 -27.81
N LEU A 18 44.96 9.25 -28.13
CA LEU A 18 43.75 9.58 -27.38
C LEU A 18 42.78 8.43 -27.63
N THR A 19 42.88 7.38 -26.84
CA THR A 19 41.78 6.47 -26.67
C THR A 19 40.70 7.26 -25.97
N SER A 20 39.83 7.87 -26.78
CA SER A 20 38.54 8.34 -26.34
C SER A 20 37.85 7.11 -25.77
N CYS A 21 37.79 7.02 -24.43
CA CYS A 21 36.81 6.18 -23.78
C CYS A 21 35.44 6.78 -24.12
N THR A 22 34.92 6.45 -25.31
CA THR A 22 33.47 6.50 -25.52
C THR A 22 32.92 5.52 -24.53
N ALA A 23 32.24 6.03 -23.50
CA ALA A 23 31.40 5.21 -22.67
C ALA A 23 30.58 4.34 -23.62
N PRO A 24 30.41 3.04 -23.37
CA PRO A 24 29.60 2.21 -24.22
C PRO A 24 28.23 2.88 -24.33
N GLN A 25 27.89 3.34 -25.54
CA GLN A 25 26.56 3.82 -25.83
C GLN A 25 25.68 2.60 -25.54
N GLN A 26 24.91 2.68 -24.46
CA GLN A 26 24.01 1.63 -24.02
C GLN A 26 22.98 1.52 -25.15
N GLN A 27 23.23 0.62 -26.10
CA GLN A 27 22.21 0.19 -27.03
C GLN A 27 21.11 -0.40 -26.18
N SER A 28 19.98 0.31 -26.10
CA SER A 28 18.76 -0.31 -25.59
C SER A 28 18.61 -1.62 -26.34
N SER A 29 18.70 -2.74 -25.65
CA SER A 29 18.60 -4.02 -26.33
C SER A 29 17.24 -4.02 -27.02
N GLU A 30 17.14 -4.62 -28.20
CA GLU A 30 15.90 -4.79 -28.96
C GLU A 30 14.77 -5.34 -28.07
N TYR A 31 15.13 -6.11 -27.05
CA TYR A 31 14.21 -6.64 -26.04
C TYR A 31 13.44 -5.55 -25.26
N PHE A 32 14.02 -4.38 -24.99
CA PHE A 32 13.36 -3.30 -24.25
C PHE A 32 12.57 -2.34 -25.17
N THR A 33 12.54 -2.61 -26.45
CA THR A 33 11.80 -1.80 -27.43
C THR A 33 10.59 -2.59 -27.91
N PRO A 34 9.34 -2.09 -27.67
CA PRO A 34 8.15 -2.77 -28.17
C PRO A 34 8.16 -2.80 -29.71
N THR A 35 7.76 -3.92 -30.29
CA THR A 35 7.69 -4.10 -31.77
C THR A 35 6.69 -3.18 -32.43
N ASP A 36 5.60 -2.85 -31.70
CA ASP A 36 4.58 -1.90 -32.11
C ASP A 36 4.30 -0.90 -30.97
N LYS A 37 3.91 0.33 -31.33
CA LYS A 37 3.42 1.31 -30.37
C LYS A 37 1.91 1.23 -30.28
N ASN A 38 1.41 1.17 -29.07
CA ASN A 38 -0.01 1.21 -28.78
C ASN A 38 -0.30 2.46 -27.94
N ASP A 39 -0.99 3.41 -28.52
CA ASP A 39 -1.36 4.67 -27.86
C ASP A 39 -2.67 4.55 -27.06
N LEU A 40 -3.28 3.36 -27.02
CA LEU A 40 -4.49 3.13 -26.24
C LEU A 40 -4.15 2.99 -24.76
N ARG A 41 -4.78 3.82 -23.95
CA ARG A 41 -4.74 3.65 -22.50
C ARG A 41 -5.46 2.36 -22.13
N ALA A 42 -4.73 1.41 -21.54
CA ALA A 42 -5.32 0.18 -21.03
C ALA A 42 -6.19 0.44 -19.78
N PRO A 43 -7.31 -0.26 -19.58
CA PRO A 43 -8.09 -0.18 -18.35
C PRO A 43 -7.26 -0.57 -17.10
N ALA A 44 -6.34 -1.50 -17.27
CA ALA A 44 -5.31 -1.89 -16.31
C ALA A 44 -4.10 -2.45 -17.06
N TYR A 45 -2.92 -2.32 -16.47
CA TYR A 45 -1.66 -2.77 -17.05
C TYR A 45 -1.25 -4.10 -16.41
N PRO A 46 -1.12 -5.20 -17.18
CA PRO A 46 -0.69 -6.49 -16.64
C PRO A 46 0.78 -6.43 -16.23
N LEU A 47 1.09 -6.95 -15.05
CA LEU A 47 2.45 -7.03 -14.50
C LEU A 47 2.86 -8.48 -14.29
N VAL A 48 2.09 -9.22 -13.52
CA VAL A 48 2.27 -10.64 -13.27
C VAL A 48 0.96 -11.34 -13.57
N THR A 49 0.93 -12.25 -14.53
CA THR A 49 -0.28 -12.94 -14.96
C THR A 49 -0.01 -14.41 -15.13
N ILE A 50 0.06 -15.15 -14.03
CA ILE A 50 0.34 -16.60 -14.04
C ILE A 50 -0.97 -17.37 -14.23
N ASP A 51 -1.93 -17.11 -13.35
CA ASP A 51 -3.26 -17.73 -13.34
C ASP A 51 -4.28 -16.75 -12.69
N PRO A 52 -5.58 -17.09 -12.65
CA PRO A 52 -6.60 -16.21 -12.04
C PRO A 52 -6.40 -15.91 -10.56
N TYR A 53 -5.60 -16.69 -9.83
CA TYR A 53 -5.32 -16.50 -8.41
C TYR A 53 -4.01 -15.75 -8.17
N THR A 54 -3.07 -15.84 -9.10
CA THR A 54 -1.76 -15.17 -9.05
C THR A 54 -1.67 -14.17 -10.20
N SER A 55 -2.26 -13.00 -9.98
CA SER A 55 -2.43 -12.00 -11.03
C SER A 55 -2.33 -10.59 -10.44
N GLY A 56 -1.26 -9.88 -10.78
CA GLY A 56 -0.95 -8.52 -10.34
C GLY A 56 -1.04 -7.51 -11.49
N TRP A 57 -1.71 -6.39 -11.23
CA TRP A 57 -2.02 -5.35 -12.20
C TRP A 57 -1.75 -3.96 -11.63
N SER A 58 -1.46 -2.99 -12.50
CA SER A 58 -1.54 -1.57 -12.19
C SER A 58 -2.81 -0.99 -12.81
N PHE A 59 -3.62 -0.29 -12.01
CA PHE A 59 -4.85 0.38 -12.47
C PHE A 59 -4.64 1.89 -12.69
N ASP A 60 -3.46 2.38 -12.35
CA ASP A 60 -3.09 3.79 -12.46
C ASP A 60 -2.34 4.07 -13.76
N ASP A 61 -2.30 5.32 -14.18
CA ASP A 61 -1.58 5.75 -15.38
C ASP A 61 -0.06 5.72 -15.19
N GLU A 62 0.38 5.95 -13.95
CA GLU A 62 1.79 5.84 -13.56
C GLU A 62 1.97 4.68 -12.59
N LEU A 63 2.95 3.82 -12.86
CA LEU A 63 3.16 2.57 -12.13
C LEU A 63 3.43 2.75 -10.63
N TYR A 64 3.85 3.94 -10.22
CA TYR A 64 4.13 4.32 -8.83
C TYR A 64 2.99 5.10 -8.15
N GLN A 65 1.89 5.39 -8.83
CA GLN A 65 0.82 6.25 -8.32
C GLN A 65 -0.02 5.55 -7.25
N GLY A 66 -0.29 4.26 -7.43
CA GLY A 66 -1.05 3.43 -6.50
C GLY A 66 -0.34 2.13 -6.11
N GLN A 67 -1.02 1.34 -5.31
CA GLN A 67 -0.62 -0.04 -5.05
C GLN A 67 -0.95 -0.92 -6.25
N THR A 68 -0.11 -1.90 -6.52
CA THR A 68 -0.46 -2.97 -7.45
C THR A 68 -1.50 -3.87 -6.83
N LEU A 69 -2.49 -4.26 -7.61
CA LEU A 69 -3.66 -4.99 -7.15
C LEU A 69 -3.86 -6.28 -7.93
N HIS A 70 -4.50 -7.24 -7.31
CA HIS A 70 -5.11 -8.36 -8.00
C HIS A 70 -6.30 -7.86 -8.85
N TRP A 71 -6.68 -8.57 -9.90
CA TRP A 71 -7.82 -8.19 -10.76
C TRP A 71 -9.15 -8.06 -10.00
N THR A 72 -9.29 -8.69 -8.83
CA THR A 72 -10.44 -8.55 -7.93
C THR A 72 -10.42 -7.28 -7.07
N GLY A 73 -9.41 -6.43 -7.21
CA GLY A 73 -9.20 -5.24 -6.37
C GLY A 73 -8.52 -5.50 -5.02
N LYS A 74 -8.18 -6.75 -4.70
CA LYS A 74 -7.41 -7.06 -3.50
C LYS A 74 -5.96 -6.63 -3.67
N ALA A 75 -5.29 -6.32 -2.56
CA ALA A 75 -3.88 -5.98 -2.56
C ALA A 75 -3.02 -7.13 -3.14
N PHE A 76 -2.18 -6.80 -4.09
CA PHE A 76 -1.10 -7.64 -4.63
C PHE A 76 0.17 -6.79 -4.66
N PRO A 77 0.72 -6.43 -3.49
CA PRO A 77 1.69 -5.36 -3.38
C PRO A 77 3.04 -5.76 -4.00
N LEU A 78 3.41 -5.05 -5.05
CA LEU A 78 4.75 -5.04 -5.61
C LEU A 78 5.36 -3.66 -5.40
N LEU A 79 6.61 -3.61 -4.99
CA LEU A 79 7.34 -2.37 -4.80
C LEU A 79 8.66 -2.43 -5.56
N GLY A 80 8.85 -1.48 -6.47
CA GLY A 80 10.08 -1.35 -7.25
C GLY A 80 10.83 -0.08 -6.90
N VAL A 81 12.12 -0.23 -6.57
CA VAL A 81 13.00 0.88 -6.22
C VAL A 81 14.34 0.69 -6.89
N LEU A 82 14.82 1.74 -7.55
CA LEU A 82 16.17 1.80 -8.11
C LEU A 82 17.02 2.73 -7.24
N ARG A 83 18.22 2.27 -6.87
CA ARG A 83 19.19 3.11 -6.16
C ARG A 83 20.27 3.60 -7.14
N VAL A 84 20.38 4.92 -7.25
CA VAL A 84 21.35 5.60 -8.11
C VAL A 84 22.12 6.63 -7.28
N ASP A 85 23.43 6.54 -7.25
CA ASP A 85 24.32 7.47 -6.53
C ASP A 85 23.93 7.71 -5.06
N GLY A 86 23.42 6.66 -4.41
CA GLY A 86 23.00 6.71 -3.01
C GLY A 86 21.54 7.13 -2.79
N GLU A 87 20.86 7.68 -3.79
CA GLU A 87 19.46 8.08 -3.77
C GLU A 87 18.55 6.93 -4.21
N ASN A 88 17.37 6.82 -3.58
CA ASN A 88 16.38 5.78 -3.89
C ASN A 88 15.23 6.37 -4.71
N TYR A 89 14.97 5.81 -5.87
CA TYR A 89 13.87 6.20 -6.76
C TYR A 89 12.84 5.09 -6.81
N ARG A 90 11.64 5.34 -6.25
CA ARG A 90 10.53 4.38 -6.35
C ARG A 90 9.89 4.52 -7.73
N PHE A 91 9.90 3.43 -8.51
CA PHE A 91 9.34 3.39 -9.86
C PHE A 91 8.07 2.53 -9.97
N MET A 92 7.77 1.68 -8.97
CA MET A 92 6.62 0.79 -8.98
C MET A 92 5.98 0.68 -7.60
N GLY A 93 4.65 0.70 -7.58
CA GLY A 93 3.84 0.50 -6.39
C GLY A 93 3.87 1.71 -5.44
N LYS A 94 3.08 1.61 -4.41
CA LYS A 94 3.01 2.60 -3.33
C LYS A 94 3.29 1.91 -2.00
N GLU A 95 4.06 2.56 -1.17
CA GLU A 95 4.33 2.08 0.18
C GLU A 95 3.03 2.00 0.98
N SER A 96 2.88 0.96 1.78
CA SER A 96 1.86 0.95 2.83
C SER A 96 2.17 2.02 3.86
N LEU A 97 1.14 2.65 4.41
CA LEU A 97 1.32 3.61 5.50
C LEU A 97 2.02 2.90 6.67
N PRO A 98 3.17 3.40 7.13
CA PRO A 98 3.85 2.86 8.29
C PRO A 98 3.09 3.25 9.55
N LEU A 99 2.19 2.41 9.99
CA LEU A 99 1.33 2.64 11.14
C LEU A 99 1.89 1.96 12.38
N ARG A 100 1.98 2.71 13.47
CA ARG A 100 2.21 2.19 14.81
C ARG A 100 0.88 2.08 15.53
N SER A 101 0.54 0.90 16.04
CA SER A 101 -0.70 0.69 16.79
C SER A 101 -0.70 1.49 18.10
N ILE A 102 -1.75 2.25 18.32
CA ILE A 102 -2.10 2.89 19.61
C ILE A 102 -3.08 1.98 20.34
N LEU A 103 -4.12 1.54 19.62
CA LEU A 103 -5.09 0.56 20.08
C LEU A 103 -5.14 -0.56 19.05
N PRO A 104 -4.71 -1.78 19.37
CA PRO A 104 -4.68 -2.88 18.42
C PRO A 104 -6.09 -3.28 17.98
N THR A 105 -6.22 -3.74 16.73
CA THR A 105 -7.36 -4.54 16.28
C THR A 105 -7.22 -5.96 16.83
N ALA A 106 -8.30 -6.75 16.83
CA ALA A 106 -8.28 -8.13 17.32
C ALA A 106 -7.37 -9.07 16.50
N ALA A 107 -7.03 -8.68 15.27
CA ALA A 107 -6.05 -9.36 14.43
C ALA A 107 -4.63 -9.24 15.01
N LEU A 108 -4.29 -8.13 15.67
CA LEU A 108 -3.00 -7.90 16.31
C LEU A 108 -3.01 -8.39 17.77
N GLU A 109 -4.04 -8.01 18.53
CA GLU A 109 -4.17 -8.34 19.94
C GLU A 109 -5.64 -8.25 20.35
N LYS A 110 -6.14 -9.26 21.09
CA LYS A 110 -7.51 -9.25 21.60
C LYS A 110 -7.67 -8.16 22.66
N TRP A 111 -8.72 -7.33 22.52
CA TRP A 111 -8.95 -6.21 23.39
C TRP A 111 -10.31 -6.29 24.12
N ASP A 112 -10.40 -5.68 25.30
CA ASP A 112 -11.58 -5.72 26.14
C ASP A 112 -12.57 -4.58 25.83
N ALA A 113 -13.88 -4.88 25.94
CA ALA A 113 -14.95 -3.93 25.74
C ALA A 113 -16.14 -4.20 26.67
N SER A 114 -16.98 -3.17 26.83
CA SER A 114 -18.37 -3.34 27.26
C SER A 114 -19.25 -3.45 26.03
N TYR A 115 -20.18 -4.40 25.99
CA TYR A 115 -21.10 -4.54 24.88
C TYR A 115 -22.53 -4.87 25.35
N THR A 116 -23.50 -4.57 24.51
CA THR A 116 -24.90 -4.95 24.68
C THR A 116 -25.52 -5.22 23.33
N MET A 117 -26.48 -6.16 23.29
CA MET A 117 -27.29 -6.45 22.10
C MET A 117 -28.70 -5.83 22.24
N LYS A 118 -28.93 -5.05 23.31
CA LYS A 118 -30.17 -4.32 23.52
C LYS A 118 -29.91 -2.85 23.30
N LYS A 119 -30.79 -2.17 22.54
CA LYS A 119 -30.65 -0.76 22.23
C LYS A 119 -30.49 0.06 23.52
N PRO A 120 -29.33 0.74 23.69
CA PRO A 120 -29.13 1.57 24.87
C PRO A 120 -29.96 2.84 24.81
N VAL A 121 -30.23 3.41 26.00
CA VAL A 121 -30.98 4.66 26.15
C VAL A 121 -29.99 5.80 26.42
N GLY A 122 -30.26 6.97 25.86
CA GLY A 122 -29.44 8.17 26.04
C GLY A 122 -28.21 8.22 25.17
N ASN A 123 -27.23 9.03 25.57
CA ASN A 123 -26.02 9.27 24.80
C ASN A 123 -24.97 8.18 25.03
N TRP A 124 -25.26 6.98 24.60
CA TRP A 124 -24.43 5.79 24.82
C TRP A 124 -23.01 5.90 24.24
N ASN A 125 -22.79 6.81 23.31
CA ASN A 125 -21.49 7.10 22.68
C ASN A 125 -20.66 8.16 23.45
N ALA A 126 -21.22 8.81 24.48
CA ALA A 126 -20.52 9.81 25.27
C ALA A 126 -19.50 9.18 26.23
N THR A 127 -18.44 9.93 26.54
CA THR A 127 -17.33 9.49 27.41
C THR A 127 -17.76 9.18 28.83
N ASP A 128 -18.76 9.89 29.34
CA ASP A 128 -19.28 9.79 30.71
C ASP A 128 -20.48 8.84 30.86
N TYR A 129 -20.89 8.18 29.76
CA TYR A 129 -21.98 7.20 29.80
C TYR A 129 -21.65 6.03 30.72
N ASN A 130 -22.61 5.67 31.59
CA ASN A 130 -22.47 4.54 32.50
C ASN A 130 -22.87 3.23 31.83
N ASP A 131 -21.84 2.46 31.42
CA ASP A 131 -21.98 1.13 30.83
C ASP A 131 -21.76 -0.03 31.81
N ALA A 132 -21.86 0.20 33.12
CA ALA A 132 -21.62 -0.80 34.15
C ALA A 132 -22.57 -2.01 34.06
N SER A 133 -23.77 -1.82 33.50
CA SER A 133 -24.76 -2.89 33.26
C SER A 133 -24.52 -3.69 31.96
N TRP A 134 -23.57 -3.26 31.14
CA TRP A 134 -23.24 -3.96 29.90
C TRP A 134 -22.38 -5.19 30.16
N THR A 135 -22.48 -6.17 29.27
CA THR A 135 -21.63 -7.35 29.33
C THR A 135 -20.18 -6.98 28.99
N LYS A 136 -19.22 -7.57 29.69
CA LYS A 136 -17.81 -7.47 29.33
C LYS A 136 -17.47 -8.59 28.36
N GLY A 137 -16.72 -8.27 27.32
CA GLY A 137 -16.26 -9.22 26.31
C GLY A 137 -14.99 -8.77 25.62
N LYS A 138 -14.45 -9.64 24.81
CA LYS A 138 -13.24 -9.39 24.01
C LYS A 138 -13.59 -9.29 22.51
N ALA A 139 -12.92 -8.40 21.80
CA ALA A 139 -13.02 -8.35 20.34
C ALA A 139 -12.14 -9.45 19.68
N ALA A 140 -12.41 -9.81 18.40
CA ALA A 140 -13.51 -9.32 17.58
C ALA A 140 -14.86 -9.89 18.02
N PHE A 141 -15.93 -9.20 17.64
CA PHE A 141 -17.33 -9.63 17.81
C PHE A 141 -17.87 -10.12 16.47
N GLY A 142 -18.65 -11.21 16.45
CA GLY A 142 -19.18 -11.71 15.18
C GLY A 142 -19.80 -13.09 15.28
N THR A 143 -20.09 -13.68 14.12
CA THR A 143 -20.55 -15.06 13.99
C THR A 143 -19.38 -16.06 14.03
N PRO A 144 -19.63 -17.34 14.39
CA PRO A 144 -18.56 -18.31 14.71
C PRO A 144 -17.52 -18.58 13.62
N GLU A 145 -17.86 -18.33 12.36
CA GLU A 145 -16.99 -18.55 11.19
C GLU A 145 -15.98 -17.41 10.97
N MET A 146 -16.13 -16.29 11.68
CA MET A 146 -15.29 -15.12 11.45
C MET A 146 -13.89 -15.25 12.06
N GLN A 147 -12.91 -14.70 11.37
CA GLN A 147 -11.51 -14.72 11.82
C GLN A 147 -11.31 -13.83 13.06
N HIS A 148 -10.33 -14.18 13.89
CA HIS A 148 -9.97 -13.45 15.11
C HIS A 148 -11.09 -13.28 16.14
N LEU A 149 -12.20 -14.01 15.99
CA LEU A 149 -13.38 -13.96 16.85
C LEU A 149 -13.02 -14.25 18.31
N SER A 150 -13.64 -13.51 19.23
CA SER A 150 -13.57 -13.78 20.67
C SER A 150 -14.95 -13.79 21.32
N THR A 151 -15.86 -12.92 20.86
CA THR A 151 -17.23 -12.83 21.40
C THR A 151 -18.24 -13.11 20.31
N VAL A 152 -19.05 -14.12 20.53
CA VAL A 152 -20.13 -14.48 19.60
C VAL A 152 -21.28 -13.47 19.72
N TRP A 153 -21.66 -12.88 18.60
CA TRP A 153 -22.80 -11.97 18.46
C TRP A 153 -23.92 -12.66 17.66
N LYS A 154 -25.12 -12.79 18.25
CA LYS A 154 -26.23 -13.57 17.69
C LYS A 154 -27.47 -12.76 17.36
N GLU A 155 -27.57 -11.55 17.88
CA GLU A 155 -28.70 -10.66 17.66
C GLU A 155 -28.48 -9.75 16.44
N PRO A 156 -29.51 -9.13 15.87
CA PRO A 156 -29.32 -8.22 14.74
C PRO A 156 -28.40 -7.03 15.05
N ASP A 157 -28.43 -6.55 16.26
CA ASP A 157 -27.70 -5.34 16.66
C ASP A 157 -26.69 -5.61 17.78
N ILE A 158 -25.56 -4.94 17.72
CA ILE A 158 -24.59 -4.87 18.80
C ILE A 158 -24.12 -3.42 19.02
N TRP A 159 -24.05 -3.02 20.28
CA TRP A 159 -23.38 -1.77 20.72
C TRP A 159 -22.15 -2.15 21.51
N VAL A 160 -21.02 -1.58 21.14
CA VAL A 160 -19.71 -1.87 21.76
C VAL A 160 -19.07 -0.56 22.21
N ARG A 161 -18.49 -0.56 23.41
CA ARG A 161 -17.74 0.56 23.96
C ARG A 161 -16.35 0.07 24.39
N ARG A 162 -15.31 0.65 23.77
CA ARG A 162 -13.90 0.45 24.14
C ARG A 162 -13.41 1.70 24.87
N THR A 163 -13.18 1.58 26.17
CA THR A 163 -12.58 2.65 26.98
C THR A 163 -11.07 2.46 27.03
N PHE A 164 -10.32 3.55 26.91
CA PHE A 164 -8.86 3.55 26.97
C PHE A 164 -8.33 4.87 27.51
N ASP A 165 -7.08 4.83 28.00
CA ASP A 165 -6.39 6.00 28.53
C ASP A 165 -5.24 6.41 27.60
N LEU A 166 -5.20 7.69 27.23
CA LEU A 166 -4.11 8.30 26.49
C LEU A 166 -3.14 8.99 27.47
N LYS A 167 -1.85 8.84 27.21
CA LYS A 167 -0.79 9.53 27.97
C LYS A 167 -0.47 10.90 27.41
N GLU A 168 -0.78 11.16 26.14
CA GLU A 168 -0.47 12.37 25.41
C GLU A 168 -1.63 12.82 24.54
N ASP A 169 -1.61 14.08 24.13
CA ASP A 169 -2.55 14.68 23.19
C ASP A 169 -2.22 14.17 21.76
N LEU A 170 -3.23 13.71 21.03
CA LEU A 170 -3.08 13.19 19.68
C LEU A 170 -3.59 14.16 18.59
N SER A 171 -4.03 15.37 18.96
CA SER A 171 -4.68 16.31 18.02
C SER A 171 -3.78 16.73 16.86
N GLU A 172 -2.46 16.81 17.08
CA GLU A 172 -1.48 17.21 16.06
C GLU A 172 -0.82 16.03 15.33
N LYS A 173 -1.28 14.80 15.60
CA LYS A 173 -0.73 13.59 14.98
C LYS A 173 -1.58 13.11 13.82
N ASP A 174 -0.96 12.39 12.89
CA ASP A 174 -1.66 11.68 11.81
C ASP A 174 -2.21 10.37 12.39
N ILE A 175 -3.49 10.37 12.77
CA ILE A 175 -4.18 9.25 13.41
C ILE A 175 -5.13 8.59 12.41
N TYR A 176 -5.09 7.26 12.40
CA TYR A 176 -5.89 6.42 11.54
C TYR A 176 -6.77 5.47 12.35
N LEU A 177 -8.04 5.37 11.98
CA LEU A 177 -8.95 4.32 12.42
C LEU A 177 -8.77 3.11 11.50
N LEU A 178 -8.51 1.95 12.09
CA LEU A 178 -8.54 0.66 11.41
C LEU A 178 -9.84 -0.03 11.80
N TYR A 179 -10.62 -0.50 10.83
CA TYR A 179 -11.89 -1.14 11.16
C TYR A 179 -12.34 -2.17 10.13
N SER A 180 -13.12 -3.13 10.62
CA SER A 180 -13.84 -4.12 9.83
C SER A 180 -15.25 -4.27 10.39
N HIS A 181 -16.26 -4.38 9.52
CA HIS A 181 -17.66 -4.55 9.93
C HIS A 181 -18.49 -5.23 8.86
N ASP A 182 -19.63 -5.76 9.30
CA ASP A 182 -20.69 -6.35 8.47
C ASP A 182 -22.02 -6.26 9.23
N ASP A 183 -23.11 -5.60 8.76
CA ASP A 183 -23.38 -4.82 7.55
C ASP A 183 -23.31 -3.30 7.79
N VAL A 184 -24.38 -2.71 8.42
CA VAL A 184 -24.50 -1.27 8.72
C VAL A 184 -23.69 -0.92 9.95
N PHE A 185 -22.88 0.10 9.86
CA PHE A 185 -21.94 0.44 10.92
C PHE A 185 -21.89 1.92 11.23
N GLN A 186 -21.85 2.26 12.51
CA GLN A 186 -21.64 3.60 13.01
C GLN A 186 -20.57 3.58 14.09
N LEU A 187 -19.61 4.52 14.01
CA LEU A 187 -18.53 4.64 14.98
C LEU A 187 -18.37 6.07 15.45
N TYR A 188 -18.16 6.21 16.76
CA TYR A 188 -18.00 7.47 17.47
C TYR A 188 -16.71 7.44 18.30
N ILE A 189 -16.01 8.56 18.35
CA ILE A 189 -14.89 8.79 19.27
C ILE A 189 -15.28 9.94 20.19
N ASN A 190 -15.30 9.69 21.50
CA ASN A 190 -15.68 10.67 22.52
C ASN A 190 -17.01 11.38 22.24
N GLY A 191 -17.98 10.64 21.71
CA GLY A 191 -19.30 11.16 21.34
C GLY A 191 -19.39 11.81 19.98
N LYS A 192 -18.26 12.06 19.29
CA LYS A 192 -18.24 12.61 17.94
C LYS A 192 -18.30 11.50 16.90
N GLU A 193 -19.21 11.60 15.94
CA GLU A 193 -19.33 10.65 14.84
C GLU A 193 -18.09 10.72 13.95
N VAL A 194 -17.48 9.55 13.69
CA VAL A 194 -16.35 9.40 12.79
C VAL A 194 -16.82 8.93 11.42
N LEU A 195 -17.73 7.96 11.41
CA LEU A 195 -18.30 7.43 10.18
C LEU A 195 -19.65 6.76 10.43
N SER A 196 -20.46 6.74 9.39
CA SER A 196 -21.68 5.96 9.29
C SER A 196 -21.76 5.32 7.90
N THR A 197 -21.95 4.01 7.84
CA THR A 197 -22.05 3.29 6.58
C THR A 197 -23.47 2.82 6.32
N GLY A 198 -23.81 2.62 5.05
CA GLY A 198 -24.99 1.87 4.69
C GLY A 198 -24.76 0.35 4.77
N TYR A 199 -25.64 -0.40 4.11
CA TYR A 199 -25.53 -1.85 3.97
C TYR A 199 -24.31 -2.22 3.12
N VAL A 200 -23.19 -2.55 3.77
CA VAL A 200 -21.94 -2.92 3.11
C VAL A 200 -21.03 -3.69 4.07
N TRP A 201 -20.39 -4.74 3.57
CA TRP A 201 -19.27 -5.37 4.25
C TRP A 201 -17.96 -4.63 3.94
N LYS A 202 -17.18 -4.32 4.96
CA LYS A 202 -15.85 -3.73 4.87
C LYS A 202 -14.87 -4.52 5.73
N ASN A 203 -13.69 -4.78 5.17
CA ASN A 203 -12.62 -5.47 5.89
C ASN A 203 -11.30 -4.70 5.77
N ASP A 204 -10.56 -4.62 6.88
CA ASP A 204 -9.23 -4.01 6.96
C ASP A 204 -9.15 -2.58 6.37
N VAL A 205 -10.19 -1.78 6.62
CA VAL A 205 -10.21 -0.39 6.16
C VAL A 205 -9.33 0.47 7.05
N VAL A 206 -8.53 1.31 6.42
CA VAL A 206 -7.72 2.34 7.07
C VAL A 206 -8.31 3.70 6.72
N LEU A 207 -8.79 4.43 7.72
CA LEU A 207 -9.42 5.75 7.57
C LEU A 207 -8.64 6.79 8.37
N GLU A 208 -8.17 7.85 7.72
CA GLU A 208 -7.56 8.99 8.41
C GLU A 208 -8.63 9.76 9.20
N LEU A 209 -8.34 10.07 10.47
CA LEU A 209 -9.25 10.85 11.30
C LEU A 209 -9.17 12.33 10.92
N THR A 210 -10.34 12.98 10.87
CA THR A 210 -10.40 14.42 10.66
C THR A 210 -9.86 15.18 11.88
N ASP A 211 -9.38 16.40 11.66
CA ASP A 211 -8.87 17.25 12.75
C ASP A 211 -9.90 17.48 13.87
N GLU A 212 -11.17 17.56 13.50
CA GLU A 212 -12.25 17.69 14.47
C GLU A 212 -12.40 16.47 15.38
N VAL A 213 -12.20 15.27 14.87
CA VAL A 213 -12.23 14.03 15.65
C VAL A 213 -10.96 13.93 16.50
N LYS A 214 -9.79 14.17 15.89
CA LYS A 214 -8.49 14.18 16.59
C LYS A 214 -8.47 15.14 17.77
N ALA A 215 -9.09 16.32 17.63
CA ALA A 215 -9.20 17.31 18.70
C ALA A 215 -9.94 16.78 19.96
N THR A 216 -10.71 15.70 19.85
CA THR A 216 -11.38 15.07 21.01
C THR A 216 -10.47 14.07 21.75
N LEU A 217 -9.37 13.61 21.13
CA LEU A 217 -8.42 12.65 21.71
C LEU A 217 -7.43 13.36 22.65
N LYS A 218 -7.74 13.41 23.93
CA LYS A 218 -6.97 14.11 24.95
C LYS A 218 -6.36 13.15 25.97
N PRO A 219 -5.31 13.54 26.69
CA PRO A 219 -4.79 12.76 27.80
C PRO A 219 -5.88 12.36 28.80
N GLY A 220 -5.79 11.14 29.31
CA GLY A 220 -6.78 10.54 30.20
C GLY A 220 -7.79 9.66 29.47
N LYS A 221 -8.98 9.53 30.04
CA LYS A 221 -10.03 8.62 29.59
C LYS A 221 -10.64 9.06 28.27
N ASN A 222 -10.62 8.13 27.30
CA ASN A 222 -11.27 8.24 26.00
C ASN A 222 -12.15 7.01 25.75
N VAL A 223 -13.09 7.13 24.79
CA VAL A 223 -14.00 6.05 24.42
C VAL A 223 -14.16 5.99 22.90
N ILE A 224 -14.02 4.79 22.33
CA ILE A 224 -14.57 4.49 21.01
C ILE A 224 -15.87 3.71 21.23
N ALA A 225 -16.95 4.20 20.67
CA ALA A 225 -18.27 3.59 20.75
C ALA A 225 -18.75 3.23 19.34
N ALA A 226 -19.21 2.00 19.15
CA ALA A 226 -19.64 1.49 17.86
C ALA A 226 -21.01 0.83 17.96
N HIS A 227 -21.81 0.99 16.92
CA HIS A 227 -23.03 0.24 16.68
C HIS A 227 -22.89 -0.48 15.35
N CYS A 228 -23.24 -1.76 15.32
CA CYS A 228 -23.31 -2.52 14.10
C CYS A 228 -24.63 -3.27 14.03
N HIS A 229 -25.27 -3.24 12.84
CA HIS A 229 -26.51 -3.96 12.56
C HIS A 229 -26.24 -4.96 11.44
N ASN A 230 -26.44 -6.24 11.74
CA ASN A 230 -26.37 -7.34 10.78
C ASN A 230 -27.77 -7.68 10.28
N THR A 231 -27.96 -7.70 8.97
CA THR A 231 -29.24 -8.04 8.35
C THR A 231 -29.35 -9.51 8.00
N THR A 232 -28.31 -10.09 7.42
CA THR A 232 -28.27 -11.51 7.03
C THR A 232 -26.83 -11.99 6.90
N GLY A 233 -26.62 -13.30 7.11
CA GLY A 233 -25.32 -13.92 6.91
C GLY A 233 -24.37 -13.79 8.10
N GLY A 234 -23.10 -13.67 7.81
CA GLY A 234 -22.08 -13.47 8.82
C GLY A 234 -22.16 -12.06 9.43
N ALA A 235 -21.74 -11.94 10.68
CA ALA A 235 -21.61 -10.66 11.36
C ALA A 235 -20.18 -10.44 11.80
N TYR A 236 -19.66 -9.22 11.71
CA TYR A 236 -18.32 -8.91 12.15
C TYR A 236 -18.18 -7.45 12.65
N LEU A 237 -17.40 -7.30 13.71
CA LEU A 237 -17.04 -5.97 14.22
C LEU A 237 -15.69 -6.02 14.93
N ASP A 238 -14.75 -5.24 14.40
CA ASP A 238 -13.45 -4.98 15.01
C ASP A 238 -12.96 -3.57 14.65
N PHE A 239 -12.22 -2.93 15.54
CA PHE A 239 -11.62 -1.62 15.31
C PHE A 239 -10.43 -1.33 16.22
N GLY A 240 -9.53 -0.47 15.71
CA GLY A 240 -8.36 -0.01 16.43
C GLY A 240 -7.92 1.39 15.99
N LEU A 241 -6.94 1.97 16.67
CA LEU A 241 -6.31 3.22 16.30
C LEU A 241 -4.82 3.02 16.08
N SER A 242 -4.30 3.69 15.08
CA SER A 242 -2.86 3.75 14.80
C SER A 242 -2.42 5.17 14.48
N GLU A 243 -1.17 5.47 14.73
CA GLU A 243 -0.55 6.72 14.29
C GLU A 243 0.43 6.43 13.15
N LYS A 244 0.55 7.37 12.23
CA LYS A 244 1.61 7.34 11.22
C LYS A 244 2.95 7.61 11.90
N GLN A 245 3.94 6.75 11.62
CA GLN A 245 5.28 6.96 12.13
C GLN A 245 5.95 8.15 11.43
N PRO A 246 6.50 9.10 12.15
CA PRO A 246 7.27 10.18 11.54
C PRO A 246 8.51 9.60 10.84
N ASN A 247 8.89 10.17 9.71
CA ASN A 247 10.09 9.84 8.92
C ASN A 247 10.15 8.42 8.35
N SER A 248 9.03 7.83 8.06
CA SER A 248 8.94 6.49 7.47
C SER A 248 8.77 6.48 5.95
N THR A 249 9.10 7.55 5.27
CA THR A 249 9.34 7.51 3.82
C THR A 249 10.64 6.79 3.57
N PHE A 250 10.56 5.49 3.23
CA PHE A 250 11.73 4.71 2.85
C PHE A 250 12.36 5.22 1.56
N PHE A 251 11.60 5.99 0.76
CA PHE A 251 12.01 6.42 -0.56
C PHE A 251 11.73 7.90 -0.72
N ASP A 252 12.79 8.68 -0.71
CA ASP A 252 12.72 10.15 -0.75
C ASP A 252 12.29 10.67 -2.12
N ARG A 253 12.40 9.83 -3.16
CA ARG A 253 12.12 10.23 -4.53
C ARG A 253 11.25 9.21 -5.26
N VAL A 254 10.44 9.73 -6.17
CA VAL A 254 9.66 8.94 -7.13
C VAL A 254 10.31 9.12 -8.49
N ALA A 255 10.49 8.03 -9.23
CA ALA A 255 10.94 8.06 -10.60
C ALA A 255 9.90 8.79 -11.48
N LYS A 256 10.33 9.36 -12.60
CA LYS A 256 9.40 9.95 -13.57
C LYS A 256 9.15 8.95 -14.69
N GLN A 257 7.93 8.43 -14.78
CA GLN A 257 7.53 7.58 -15.92
C GLN A 257 7.45 8.42 -17.19
N THR A 258 8.15 7.97 -18.24
CA THR A 258 8.18 8.65 -19.54
C THR A 258 7.37 7.91 -20.59
N SER A 259 7.19 6.59 -20.43
CA SER A 259 6.35 5.81 -21.34
C SER A 259 5.78 4.55 -20.67
N VAL A 260 4.68 4.08 -21.22
CA VAL A 260 4.13 2.73 -21.01
C VAL A 260 3.56 2.22 -22.34
N THR A 261 3.83 0.96 -22.65
CA THR A 261 3.28 0.29 -23.83
C THR A 261 2.89 -1.15 -23.46
N VAL A 262 1.65 -1.52 -23.76
CA VAL A 262 1.14 -2.88 -23.52
C VAL A 262 1.13 -3.67 -24.82
N MET A 263 1.76 -4.82 -24.80
CA MET A 263 1.74 -5.84 -25.86
C MET A 263 1.08 -7.11 -25.32
N PRO A 264 0.66 -8.06 -26.15
CA PRO A 264 -0.10 -9.24 -25.72
C PRO A 264 0.50 -10.04 -24.56
N THR A 265 1.84 -10.15 -24.49
CA THR A 265 2.56 -10.91 -23.46
C THR A 265 3.55 -10.07 -22.67
N GLN A 266 3.63 -8.77 -22.94
CA GLN A 266 4.63 -7.90 -22.37
C GLN A 266 4.07 -6.51 -22.08
N THR A 267 4.49 -5.93 -20.93
CA THR A 267 4.23 -4.52 -20.59
C THR A 267 5.56 -3.82 -20.40
N TYR A 268 5.77 -2.77 -21.18
CA TYR A 268 7.00 -1.97 -21.21
C TYR A 268 6.82 -0.66 -20.48
N TYR A 269 7.76 -0.31 -19.63
CA TYR A 269 7.83 0.97 -18.96
C TYR A 269 9.22 1.58 -19.11
N THR A 270 9.26 2.91 -19.22
CA THR A 270 10.50 3.68 -19.17
C THR A 270 10.38 4.76 -18.10
N PHE A 271 11.43 4.92 -17.30
CA PHE A 271 11.51 5.89 -16.22
C PHE A 271 12.81 6.69 -16.28
N GLU A 272 12.72 7.95 -15.84
CA GLU A 272 13.88 8.77 -15.48
C GLU A 272 14.11 8.64 -13.96
N CYS A 273 15.29 8.16 -13.57
CA CYS A 273 15.71 7.99 -12.17
C CYS A 273 16.95 8.85 -11.92
N GLY A 274 16.78 10.18 -11.78
CA GLY A 274 17.89 11.11 -11.73
C GLY A 274 18.68 11.12 -13.05
N PRO A 275 19.99 10.81 -13.04
CA PRO A 275 20.82 10.81 -14.25
C PRO A 275 20.66 9.54 -15.11
N VAL A 276 19.84 8.57 -14.68
CA VAL A 276 19.73 7.24 -15.29
C VAL A 276 18.34 7.04 -15.86
N GLN A 277 18.25 6.48 -17.07
CA GLN A 277 17.03 5.91 -17.61
C GLN A 277 16.93 4.45 -17.13
N LEU A 278 15.74 4.06 -16.67
CA LEU A 278 15.38 2.70 -16.31
C LEU A 278 14.31 2.19 -17.26
N ASP A 279 14.63 1.17 -18.03
CA ASP A 279 13.66 0.44 -18.83
C ASP A 279 13.27 -0.85 -18.10
N VAL A 280 11.95 -1.11 -18.01
CA VAL A 280 11.39 -2.26 -17.29
C VAL A 280 10.40 -2.99 -18.19
N VAL A 281 10.54 -4.29 -18.29
CA VAL A 281 9.63 -5.15 -19.07
C VAL A 281 9.08 -6.25 -18.19
N PHE A 282 7.77 -6.30 -18.06
CA PHE A 282 7.06 -7.44 -17.49
C PHE A 282 6.69 -8.38 -18.63
N THR A 283 7.08 -9.64 -18.52
CA THR A 283 6.81 -10.67 -19.54
C THR A 283 6.08 -11.85 -18.94
N ALA A 284 4.90 -12.13 -19.45
CA ALA A 284 4.14 -13.34 -19.18
C ALA A 284 4.21 -14.25 -20.43
N PRO A 285 4.96 -15.37 -20.42
CA PRO A 285 5.16 -16.22 -21.60
C PRO A 285 3.93 -17.08 -21.87
N LEU A 286 2.79 -16.46 -22.17
CA LEU A 286 1.51 -17.11 -22.46
C LEU A 286 1.41 -17.39 -23.96
N LEU A 287 2.22 -18.33 -24.46
CA LEU A 287 2.22 -18.74 -25.87
C LEU A 287 1.23 -19.87 -26.07
N MET A 288 0.15 -19.60 -26.82
CA MET A 288 -0.98 -20.53 -26.99
C MET A 288 -0.62 -21.83 -27.75
N ASP A 289 0.43 -21.81 -28.50
CA ASP A 289 0.96 -22.96 -29.30
C ASP A 289 2.05 -23.75 -28.55
N ASP A 290 2.47 -23.30 -27.36
CA ASP A 290 3.41 -23.98 -26.47
C ASP A 290 2.81 -24.18 -25.08
N LEU A 291 2.11 -25.29 -24.89
CA LEU A 291 1.43 -25.61 -23.64
C LEU A 291 2.41 -25.85 -22.48
N ASP A 292 3.59 -26.37 -22.76
CA ASP A 292 4.62 -26.59 -21.74
C ASP A 292 5.13 -25.26 -21.18
N LEU A 293 5.27 -24.25 -22.02
CA LEU A 293 5.63 -22.91 -21.60
C LEU A 293 4.48 -22.19 -20.90
N MET A 294 3.28 -22.30 -21.47
CA MET A 294 2.08 -21.64 -20.93
C MET A 294 1.68 -22.14 -19.53
N THR A 295 1.94 -23.43 -19.23
CA THR A 295 1.60 -24.02 -17.92
C THR A 295 2.64 -23.76 -16.84
N ARG A 296 3.81 -23.20 -17.17
CA ARG A 296 4.82 -22.85 -16.16
C ARG A 296 4.40 -21.62 -15.38
N PRO A 297 4.41 -21.68 -14.04
CA PRO A 297 4.06 -20.52 -13.19
C PRO A 297 5.23 -19.53 -13.10
N VAL A 298 5.67 -19.00 -14.26
CA VAL A 298 6.84 -18.11 -14.36
C VAL A 298 6.47 -16.86 -15.12
N ASN A 299 6.74 -15.71 -14.53
CA ASN A 299 6.77 -14.40 -15.19
C ASN A 299 8.17 -13.81 -15.03
N TYR A 300 8.56 -12.97 -15.96
CA TYR A 300 9.86 -12.30 -15.94
C TYR A 300 9.68 -10.82 -15.71
N LEU A 301 10.51 -10.26 -14.85
CA LEU A 301 10.75 -8.84 -14.71
C LEU A 301 12.18 -8.59 -15.17
N SER A 302 12.32 -7.86 -16.26
CA SER A 302 13.62 -7.49 -16.82
C SER A 302 13.84 -5.98 -16.73
N TYR A 303 15.07 -5.57 -16.52
CA TYR A 303 15.45 -4.17 -16.43
C TYR A 303 16.85 -3.93 -17.00
#